data_a8f3f79add4aa064dadd65b4395f807e
#
_entry.id   a8f3f79add4aa064dadd65b4395f807e
#
_cell.length_a   1.000
_cell.length_b   1.000
_cell.length_c   1.000
_cell.angle_alpha   90.00
_cell.angle_beta   90.00
_cell.angle_gamma   90.00
#
_symmetry.space_group_name_H-M   'P 1'
#
loop_
_entity.id
_entity.type
_entity.pdbx_description
1 polymer ?
#
loop_
_entity_poly.entity_id
_entity_poly.type
_entity_poly.pdbx_seq_one_letter_code
_entity_poly.pdbx_strand_id
1 'polypeptide(L)'
;MRKASLHRLPWLIVLLGLVAAWPAYPAAPAPSPVMLANSYRPGVALDEYWVSEKYDGVRGYWDGEKLRARSGAVIGAPTWFTARWPKTPMDGELWIGRGQFEQASAVVRQLAPDDEAWRSIRYMVFDLPAHAGTFDQRIPALQQLVAQIGDPWVRAVPQFKVADEKILKRKLDEVVQAGGEGLVLHRGASLYQAGRTDDLLKLKPFDDAEARVVGYVPGKGKYQGMMGSLQMEAPDGTRFRIGTGFTDEQRRKPPPLGSVVTFRYQGKTSSGKPRFARFMRVRDEP
;
A
#
# COMPACT_ATOMS: atom_id res chain seq x y z
N MET A 1 27.17 -68.63 61.21
CA MET A 1 26.03 -67.83 60.80
C MET A 1 26.58 -66.53 60.17
N ARG A 2 26.65 -66.43 58.82
CA ARG A 2 27.12 -65.25 58.13
C ARG A 2 25.97 -64.71 57.32
N LYS A 3 25.56 -63.46 57.62
CA LYS A 3 24.49 -62.74 56.93
C LYS A 3 25.06 -62.18 55.60
N ALA A 4 24.40 -62.52 54.47
CA ALA A 4 24.67 -61.95 53.17
C ALA A 4 23.94 -60.63 53.04
N SER A 5 24.66 -59.58 52.66
CA SER A 5 24.18 -58.24 52.41
C SER A 5 23.90 -58.10 50.93
N LEU A 6 22.61 -57.84 50.52
CA LEU A 6 22.24 -57.54 49.13
C LEU A 6 22.46 -56.07 48.86
N HIS A 7 23.42 -55.81 47.96
CA HIS A 7 23.59 -54.47 47.41
C HIS A 7 22.52 -54.22 46.31
N ARG A 8 21.65 -53.23 46.51
CA ARG A 8 20.68 -52.71 45.50
C ARG A 8 21.44 -51.71 44.61
N LEU A 9 21.55 -51.99 43.30
CA LEU A 9 21.99 -51.06 42.27
C LEU A 9 20.84 -50.09 41.97
N PRO A 10 21.08 -48.77 41.91
CA PRO A 10 20.06 -47.83 41.42
C PRO A 10 20.03 -47.79 39.88
N TRP A 11 18.87 -48.00 39.33
CA TRP A 11 18.62 -47.84 37.90
C TRP A 11 18.62 -46.35 37.56
N LEU A 12 19.63 -45.91 36.77
CA LEU A 12 19.70 -44.58 36.21
C LEU A 12 18.80 -44.55 34.98
N ILE A 13 17.62 -43.91 35.06
CA ILE A 13 16.74 -43.64 33.92
C ILE A 13 17.30 -42.41 33.18
N VAL A 14 17.95 -42.63 32.05
CA VAL A 14 18.37 -41.57 31.12
C VAL A 14 17.14 -41.18 30.29
N LEU A 15 16.51 -40.05 30.61
CA LEU A 15 15.49 -39.43 29.78
C LEU A 15 16.17 -38.75 28.59
N LEU A 16 16.18 -39.40 27.42
CA LEU A 16 16.51 -38.75 26.15
C LEU A 16 15.36 -37.82 25.79
N GLY A 17 15.58 -36.52 26.02
CA GLY A 17 14.67 -35.47 25.51
C GLY A 17 14.75 -35.37 23.98
N LEU A 18 13.73 -35.84 23.27
CA LEU A 18 13.54 -35.54 21.85
C LEU A 18 13.25 -34.04 21.72
N VAL A 19 14.25 -33.24 21.35
CA VAL A 19 14.05 -31.87 20.91
C VAL A 19 13.49 -31.94 19.50
N ALA A 20 12.17 -31.85 19.36
CA ALA A 20 11.53 -31.67 18.06
C ALA A 20 11.94 -30.29 17.48
N ALA A 21 12.83 -30.31 16.50
CA ALA A 21 13.12 -29.09 15.71
C ALA A 21 11.87 -28.71 14.93
N TRP A 22 11.21 -27.64 15.33
CA TRP A 22 10.14 -27.04 14.54
C TRP A 22 10.75 -26.50 13.24
N PRO A 23 10.08 -26.75 12.08
CA PRO A 23 10.55 -26.17 10.82
C PRO A 23 10.57 -24.65 10.94
N ALA A 24 11.74 -24.07 10.74
CA ALA A 24 11.88 -22.62 10.69
C ALA A 24 11.09 -22.12 9.47
N TYR A 25 10.02 -21.38 9.70
CA TYR A 25 9.36 -20.65 8.62
C TYR A 25 10.35 -19.66 8.01
N PRO A 26 10.44 -19.57 6.67
CA PRO A 26 11.31 -18.59 6.04
C PRO A 26 10.91 -17.19 6.52
N ALA A 27 11.89 -16.40 6.93
CA ALA A 27 11.67 -15.02 7.34
C ALA A 27 11.00 -14.24 6.20
N ALA A 28 10.02 -13.38 6.54
CA ALA A 28 9.41 -12.51 5.55
C ALA A 28 10.49 -11.66 4.86
N PRO A 29 10.38 -11.41 3.54
CA PRO A 29 11.34 -10.58 2.82
C PRO A 29 11.41 -9.17 3.42
N ALA A 30 12.60 -8.57 3.43
CA ALA A 30 12.75 -7.20 3.86
C ALA A 30 11.96 -6.26 2.92
N PRO A 31 11.26 -5.23 3.44
CA PRO A 31 10.54 -4.26 2.61
C PRO A 31 11.45 -3.61 1.57
N SER A 32 10.89 -3.30 0.39
CA SER A 32 11.62 -2.56 -0.65
C SER A 32 12.05 -1.18 -0.14
N PRO A 33 13.26 -0.70 -0.48
CA PRO A 33 13.79 0.57 -0.02
C PRO A 33 13.17 1.75 -0.78
N VAL A 34 11.89 2.03 -0.54
CA VAL A 34 11.13 3.03 -1.29
C VAL A 34 10.84 4.29 -0.48
N MET A 35 10.80 5.46 -1.16
CA MET A 35 10.30 6.70 -0.58
C MET A 35 8.80 6.58 -0.28
N LEU A 36 8.37 7.16 0.84
CA LEU A 36 6.98 7.18 1.29
C LEU A 36 6.52 8.62 1.51
N ALA A 37 5.35 8.93 0.95
CA ALA A 37 4.78 10.27 1.02
C ALA A 37 4.16 10.58 2.39
N ASN A 38 4.38 11.80 2.89
CA ASN A 38 3.55 12.42 3.92
C ASN A 38 2.28 13.03 3.27
N SER A 39 1.29 13.40 4.09
CA SER A 39 0.11 14.11 3.57
C SER A 39 0.46 15.58 3.35
N TYR A 40 0.04 16.12 2.21
CA TYR A 40 0.16 17.55 1.89
C TYR A 40 -0.52 18.41 2.97
N ARG A 41 0.08 19.54 3.26
CA ARG A 41 -0.50 20.58 4.12
C ARG A 41 -0.37 21.94 3.42
N PRO A 42 -1.35 22.82 3.49
CA PRO A 42 -1.24 24.17 2.95
C PRO A 42 -0.02 24.93 3.52
N GLY A 43 0.53 25.84 2.71
CA GLY A 43 1.70 26.63 3.09
C GLY A 43 3.06 26.04 2.66
N VAL A 44 3.05 24.95 1.89
CA VAL A 44 4.25 24.41 1.25
C VAL A 44 4.67 25.34 0.10
N ALA A 45 5.97 25.59 -0.06
CA ALA A 45 6.55 26.34 -1.18
C ALA A 45 6.41 25.54 -2.49
N LEU A 46 5.30 25.71 -3.21
CA LEU A 46 4.90 24.88 -4.35
C LEU A 46 5.88 24.96 -5.51
N ASP A 47 6.60 26.04 -5.67
CA ASP A 47 7.65 26.24 -6.69
C ASP A 47 8.82 25.26 -6.54
N GLU A 48 9.06 24.77 -5.31
CA GLU A 48 10.07 23.75 -5.05
C GLU A 48 9.64 22.35 -5.51
N TYR A 49 8.34 22.12 -5.74
CA TYR A 49 7.81 20.78 -6.00
C TYR A 49 7.41 20.57 -7.46
N TRP A 50 7.66 19.37 -7.96
CA TRP A 50 7.01 18.80 -9.12
C TRP A 50 5.71 18.13 -8.71
N VAL A 51 4.73 18.19 -9.57
CA VAL A 51 3.40 17.61 -9.32
C VAL A 51 3.14 16.55 -10.39
N SER A 52 2.56 15.44 -9.97
CA SER A 52 2.10 14.37 -10.86
C SER A 52 0.79 13.78 -10.37
N GLU A 53 0.11 13.04 -11.23
CA GLU A 53 -1.02 12.23 -10.81
C GLU A 53 -0.56 11.13 -9.84
N LYS A 54 -1.35 10.90 -8.80
CA LYS A 54 -1.20 9.75 -7.92
C LYS A 54 -1.97 8.58 -8.50
N TYR A 55 -1.24 7.64 -9.06
CA TYR A 55 -1.81 6.43 -9.62
C TYR A 55 -2.27 5.48 -8.50
N ASP A 56 -3.46 4.90 -8.67
CA ASP A 56 -4.04 3.92 -7.74
C ASP A 56 -3.88 2.52 -8.32
N GLY A 57 -2.75 1.88 -8.01
CA GLY A 57 -2.37 0.56 -8.47
C GLY A 57 -1.57 -0.21 -7.42
N VAL A 58 -0.68 -1.07 -7.86
CA VAL A 58 0.23 -1.82 -7.00
C VAL A 58 1.65 -1.31 -7.19
N ARG A 59 2.28 -0.79 -6.12
CA ARG A 59 3.67 -0.35 -6.20
C ARG A 59 4.58 -1.47 -6.63
N GLY A 60 5.32 -1.23 -7.71
CA GLY A 60 6.34 -2.10 -8.24
C GLY A 60 7.72 -1.45 -8.12
N TYR A 61 8.61 -2.06 -7.36
CA TYR A 61 10.01 -1.70 -7.28
C TYR A 61 10.83 -2.69 -8.11
N TRP A 62 11.41 -2.23 -9.20
CA TRP A 62 12.37 -3.01 -9.99
C TRP A 62 13.76 -2.85 -9.37
N ASP A 63 14.36 -3.93 -8.89
CA ASP A 63 15.67 -3.89 -8.24
C ASP A 63 16.87 -4.07 -9.20
N GLY A 64 16.59 -4.17 -10.51
CA GLY A 64 17.55 -4.48 -11.56
C GLY A 64 17.51 -5.93 -12.04
N GLU A 65 16.79 -6.80 -11.34
CA GLU A 65 16.64 -8.23 -11.67
C GLU A 65 15.20 -8.72 -11.43
N LYS A 66 14.53 -8.25 -10.38
CA LYS A 66 13.20 -8.70 -9.98
C LYS A 66 12.29 -7.52 -9.69
N LEU A 67 11.04 -7.67 -10.09
CA LEU A 67 9.98 -6.75 -9.73
C LEU A 67 9.45 -7.12 -8.34
N ARG A 68 9.44 -6.17 -7.40
CA ARG A 68 9.05 -6.38 -6.00
C ARG A 68 7.90 -5.47 -5.60
N ALA A 69 7.04 -5.98 -4.77
CA ALA A 69 6.06 -5.17 -4.07
C ALA A 69 6.74 -4.32 -2.97
N ARG A 70 6.02 -3.36 -2.41
CA ARG A 70 6.50 -2.55 -1.28
C ARG A 70 6.93 -3.39 -0.07
N SER A 71 6.29 -4.53 0.15
CA SER A 71 6.66 -5.48 1.22
C SER A 71 7.99 -6.20 0.98
N GLY A 72 8.59 -6.07 -0.21
CA GLY A 72 9.77 -6.81 -0.64
C GLY A 72 9.45 -8.15 -1.31
N ALA A 73 8.20 -8.61 -1.25
CA ALA A 73 7.78 -9.82 -1.95
C ALA A 73 7.98 -9.67 -3.47
N VAL A 74 8.44 -10.74 -4.13
CA VAL A 74 8.57 -10.76 -5.58
C VAL A 74 7.20 -10.80 -6.22
N ILE A 75 6.97 -9.95 -7.21
CA ILE A 75 5.80 -9.96 -8.07
C ILE A 75 6.08 -10.90 -9.25
N GLY A 76 5.24 -11.91 -9.41
CA GLY A 76 5.30 -12.86 -10.52
C GLY A 76 4.82 -12.20 -11.81
N ALA A 77 5.67 -11.40 -12.46
CA ALA A 77 5.35 -10.86 -13.77
C ALA A 77 5.72 -11.84 -14.90
N PRO A 78 4.99 -11.84 -16.05
CA PRO A 78 5.40 -12.63 -17.21
C PRO A 78 6.80 -12.22 -17.68
N THR A 79 7.57 -13.17 -18.18
CA THR A 79 8.95 -12.91 -18.65
C THR A 79 9.01 -11.79 -19.69
N TRP A 80 8.05 -11.75 -20.63
CA TRP A 80 8.01 -10.72 -21.67
C TRP A 80 7.82 -9.30 -21.11
N PHE A 81 7.17 -9.16 -19.94
CA PHE A 81 6.87 -7.85 -19.36
C PHE A 81 8.13 -7.10 -18.92
N THR A 82 9.14 -7.82 -18.41
CA THR A 82 10.39 -7.25 -17.89
C THR A 82 11.62 -7.58 -18.73
N ALA A 83 11.48 -8.34 -19.83
CA ALA A 83 12.60 -8.88 -20.61
C ALA A 83 13.60 -7.82 -21.12
N ARG A 84 13.12 -6.59 -21.39
CA ARG A 84 13.94 -5.48 -21.91
C ARG A 84 14.34 -4.47 -20.85
N TRP A 85 13.97 -4.71 -19.60
CA TRP A 85 14.25 -3.75 -18.54
C TRP A 85 15.73 -3.77 -18.16
N PRO A 86 16.32 -2.60 -17.90
CA PRO A 86 17.74 -2.46 -17.59
C PRO A 86 18.03 -2.94 -16.15
N LYS A 87 19.29 -3.09 -15.83
CA LYS A 87 19.72 -3.34 -14.44
C LYS A 87 19.56 -2.12 -13.52
N THR A 88 19.20 -0.96 -14.07
CA THR A 88 18.95 0.25 -13.30
C THR A 88 17.64 0.08 -12.50
N PRO A 89 17.66 0.24 -11.17
CA PRO A 89 16.45 0.21 -10.37
C PRO A 89 15.44 1.29 -10.77
N MET A 90 14.17 0.91 -10.78
CA MET A 90 13.05 1.80 -11.12
C MET A 90 11.97 1.67 -10.06
N ASP A 91 11.34 2.79 -9.74
CA ASP A 91 10.22 2.86 -8.82
C ASP A 91 8.98 3.35 -9.57
N GLY A 92 7.90 2.59 -9.49
CA GLY A 92 6.70 2.87 -10.28
C GLY A 92 5.45 2.21 -9.73
N GLU A 93 4.35 2.40 -10.45
CA GLU A 93 3.06 1.81 -10.13
C GLU A 93 2.61 0.87 -11.25
N LEU A 94 2.25 -0.35 -10.92
CA LEU A 94 1.57 -1.30 -11.80
C LEU A 94 0.09 -0.91 -11.84
N TRP A 95 -0.38 -0.42 -12.98
CA TRP A 95 -1.65 0.26 -13.11
C TRP A 95 -2.39 -0.17 -14.38
N ILE A 96 -3.70 -0.31 -14.31
CA ILE A 96 -4.56 -0.61 -15.47
C ILE A 96 -5.25 0.65 -15.97
N GLY A 97 -5.89 1.38 -15.04
CA GLY A 97 -6.72 2.54 -15.31
C GLY A 97 -7.25 3.16 -14.03
N ARG A 98 -7.84 4.35 -14.14
CA ARG A 98 -8.48 5.02 -13.01
C ARG A 98 -9.66 4.19 -12.51
N GLY A 99 -9.78 4.06 -11.17
CA GLY A 99 -10.83 3.27 -10.53
C GLY A 99 -10.71 1.75 -10.69
N GLN A 100 -9.56 1.23 -11.21
CA GLN A 100 -9.36 -0.19 -11.47
C GLN A 100 -8.33 -0.84 -10.54
N PHE A 101 -8.16 -0.32 -9.33
CA PHE A 101 -7.23 -0.85 -8.34
C PHE A 101 -7.44 -2.34 -8.05
N GLU A 102 -8.71 -2.76 -7.83
CA GLU A 102 -9.01 -4.15 -7.49
C GLU A 102 -8.61 -5.11 -8.63
N GLN A 103 -8.82 -4.71 -9.89
CA GLN A 103 -8.42 -5.50 -11.04
C GLN A 103 -6.89 -5.55 -11.15
N ALA A 104 -6.19 -4.43 -11.01
CA ALA A 104 -4.72 -4.39 -11.02
C ALA A 104 -4.15 -5.26 -9.89
N SER A 105 -4.71 -5.16 -8.70
CA SER A 105 -4.31 -5.95 -7.53
C SER A 105 -4.56 -7.44 -7.74
N ALA A 106 -5.70 -7.83 -8.32
CA ALA A 106 -6.02 -9.23 -8.62
C ALA A 106 -5.03 -9.84 -9.62
N VAL A 107 -4.67 -9.10 -10.68
CA VAL A 107 -3.70 -9.56 -11.68
C VAL A 107 -2.30 -9.72 -11.08
N VAL A 108 -1.84 -8.70 -10.34
CA VAL A 108 -0.46 -8.65 -9.81
C VAL A 108 -0.21 -9.66 -8.69
N ARG A 109 -1.24 -10.06 -7.94
CA ARG A 109 -1.13 -11.01 -6.82
C ARG A 109 -1.16 -12.48 -7.22
N GLN A 110 -1.43 -12.80 -8.48
CA GLN A 110 -1.40 -14.18 -8.94
C GLN A 110 0.00 -14.77 -8.84
N LEU A 111 0.12 -15.96 -8.26
CA LEU A 111 1.40 -16.67 -8.15
C LEU A 111 1.93 -17.10 -9.52
N ALA A 112 1.04 -17.56 -10.41
CA ALA A 112 1.34 -17.80 -11.80
C ALA A 112 0.72 -16.67 -12.62
N PRO A 113 1.53 -15.85 -13.34
CA PRO A 113 1.01 -14.73 -14.10
C PRO A 113 0.16 -15.22 -15.29
N ASP A 114 -0.98 -14.56 -15.48
CA ASP A 114 -1.79 -14.71 -16.68
C ASP A 114 -1.33 -13.69 -17.72
N ASP A 115 -0.76 -14.19 -18.82
CA ASP A 115 -0.20 -13.35 -19.89
C ASP A 115 -1.23 -12.38 -20.49
N GLU A 116 -2.47 -12.80 -20.67
CA GLU A 116 -3.51 -11.95 -21.23
C GLU A 116 -3.94 -10.86 -20.26
N ALA A 117 -4.13 -11.19 -18.97
CA ALA A 117 -4.45 -10.21 -17.95
C ALA A 117 -3.34 -9.15 -17.80
N TRP A 118 -2.07 -9.57 -17.90
CA TRP A 118 -0.91 -8.67 -17.81
C TRP A 118 -0.79 -7.70 -18.99
N ARG A 119 -1.41 -7.96 -20.15
CA ARG A 119 -1.47 -7.00 -21.28
C ARG A 119 -2.19 -5.70 -20.92
N SER A 120 -3.09 -5.75 -19.92
CA SER A 120 -3.77 -4.56 -19.40
C SER A 120 -2.89 -3.71 -18.48
N ILE A 121 -1.84 -4.28 -17.87
CA ILE A 121 -0.97 -3.59 -16.92
C ILE A 121 -0.04 -2.60 -17.67
N ARG A 122 0.11 -1.42 -17.06
CA ARG A 122 1.14 -0.43 -17.40
C ARG A 122 2.04 -0.24 -16.20
N TYR A 123 3.34 -0.15 -16.41
CA TYR A 123 4.29 0.22 -15.37
C TYR A 123 4.56 1.72 -15.47
N MET A 124 3.98 2.48 -14.57
CA MET A 124 4.06 3.94 -14.51
C MET A 124 5.26 4.32 -13.65
N VAL A 125 6.43 4.51 -14.29
CA VAL A 125 7.70 4.80 -13.60
C VAL A 125 7.71 6.26 -13.17
N PHE A 126 7.95 6.52 -11.90
CA PHE A 126 7.95 7.87 -11.34
C PHE A 126 9.27 8.27 -10.69
N ASP A 127 10.20 7.33 -10.43
CA ASP A 127 11.52 7.66 -9.90
C ASP A 127 12.60 6.63 -10.24
N LEU A 128 13.88 7.05 -10.09
CA LEU A 128 15.08 6.24 -10.28
C LEU A 128 15.89 6.15 -8.98
N PRO A 129 15.66 5.13 -8.13
CA PRO A 129 16.23 5.03 -6.78
C PRO A 129 17.77 5.05 -6.72
N ALA A 130 18.46 4.49 -7.71
CA ALA A 130 19.92 4.41 -7.75
C ALA A 130 20.60 5.63 -8.41
N HIS A 131 19.84 6.58 -8.91
CA HIS A 131 20.40 7.80 -9.50
C HIS A 131 20.83 8.78 -8.40
N ALA A 132 22.10 9.14 -8.37
CA ALA A 132 22.68 9.97 -7.31
C ALA A 132 22.22 11.44 -7.30
N GLY A 133 21.57 11.91 -8.36
CA GLY A 133 21.14 13.30 -8.50
C GLY A 133 19.81 13.62 -7.80
N THR A 134 19.49 14.92 -7.81
CA THR A 134 18.22 15.44 -7.31
C THR A 134 17.04 14.97 -8.17
N PHE A 135 15.81 15.14 -7.69
CA PHE A 135 14.63 14.78 -8.47
C PHE A 135 14.54 15.58 -9.78
N ASP A 136 14.96 16.86 -9.78
CA ASP A 136 15.08 17.65 -11.00
C ASP A 136 15.98 16.96 -12.07
N GLN A 137 17.05 16.31 -11.64
CA GLN A 137 17.96 15.56 -12.51
C GLN A 137 17.44 14.16 -12.85
N ARG A 138 16.68 13.53 -11.94
CA ARG A 138 16.11 12.20 -12.16
C ARG A 138 14.97 12.20 -13.17
N ILE A 139 14.18 13.28 -13.29
CA ILE A 139 13.10 13.39 -14.27
C ILE A 139 13.58 13.16 -15.71
N PRO A 140 14.54 13.95 -16.26
CA PRO A 140 15.02 13.72 -17.63
C PRO A 140 15.71 12.36 -17.78
N ALA A 141 16.48 11.91 -16.79
CA ALA A 141 17.11 10.59 -16.82
C ALA A 141 16.07 9.45 -16.89
N LEU A 142 14.98 9.55 -16.13
CA LEU A 142 13.86 8.60 -16.17
C LEU A 142 13.17 8.60 -17.54
N GLN A 143 12.89 9.77 -18.10
CA GLN A 143 12.27 9.89 -19.42
C GLN A 143 13.15 9.25 -20.51
N GLN A 144 14.45 9.49 -20.46
CA GLN A 144 15.42 8.87 -21.37
C GLN A 144 15.46 7.35 -21.21
N LEU A 145 15.49 6.84 -19.96
CA LEU A 145 15.52 5.41 -19.68
C LEU A 145 14.25 4.71 -20.21
N VAL A 146 13.08 5.27 -19.94
CA VAL A 146 11.80 4.72 -20.44
C VAL A 146 11.75 4.73 -21.97
N ALA A 147 12.26 5.78 -22.63
CA ALA A 147 12.36 5.82 -24.08
C ALA A 147 13.32 4.75 -24.63
N GLN A 148 14.43 4.47 -23.95
CA GLN A 148 15.38 3.41 -24.33
C GLN A 148 14.79 2.00 -24.14
N ILE A 149 13.99 1.76 -23.10
CA ILE A 149 13.25 0.50 -22.92
C ILE A 149 12.33 0.27 -24.12
N GLY A 150 11.59 1.29 -24.56
CA GLY A 150 10.76 1.27 -25.75
C GLY A 150 9.54 0.33 -25.68
N ASP A 151 9.23 -0.23 -24.52
CA ASP A 151 8.06 -1.08 -24.32
C ASP A 151 6.79 -0.23 -24.13
N PRO A 152 5.68 -0.50 -24.84
CA PRO A 152 4.49 0.34 -24.81
C PRO A 152 3.76 0.33 -23.45
N TRP A 153 4.03 -0.65 -22.61
CA TRP A 153 3.49 -0.76 -21.27
C TRP A 153 4.35 -0.08 -20.19
N VAL A 154 5.59 0.37 -20.51
CA VAL A 154 6.45 1.13 -19.59
C VAL A 154 6.33 2.61 -19.93
N ARG A 155 5.92 3.43 -18.98
CA ARG A 155 5.68 4.85 -19.20
C ARG A 155 6.27 5.70 -18.08
N ALA A 156 6.92 6.79 -18.44
CA ALA A 156 7.33 7.82 -17.49
C ALA A 156 6.09 8.59 -17.01
N VAL A 157 5.94 8.75 -15.70
CA VAL A 157 4.87 9.57 -15.13
C VAL A 157 5.09 11.03 -15.48
N PRO A 158 4.12 11.71 -16.12
CA PRO A 158 4.22 13.13 -16.43
C PRO A 158 4.38 13.97 -15.17
N GLN A 159 5.37 14.87 -15.17
CA GLN A 159 5.66 15.81 -14.10
C GLN A 159 5.38 17.23 -14.57
N PHE A 160 4.76 18.06 -13.75
CA PHE A 160 4.47 19.46 -14.07
C PHE A 160 4.66 20.37 -12.85
N LYS A 161 4.79 21.67 -13.09
CA LYS A 161 4.83 22.67 -12.02
C LYS A 161 3.48 23.38 -11.90
N VAL A 162 3.16 23.86 -10.71
CA VAL A 162 2.00 24.69 -10.41
C VAL A 162 2.46 26.00 -9.77
N ALA A 163 1.80 27.08 -10.10
CA ALA A 163 2.19 28.41 -9.61
C ALA A 163 1.66 28.70 -8.20
N ASP A 164 0.51 28.15 -7.83
CA ASP A 164 -0.16 28.45 -6.57
C ASP A 164 -1.13 27.33 -6.14
N GLU A 165 -1.65 27.45 -4.92
CA GLU A 165 -2.62 26.49 -4.35
C GLU A 165 -3.95 26.44 -5.11
N LYS A 166 -4.36 27.52 -5.75
CA LYS A 166 -5.60 27.54 -6.55
C LYS A 166 -5.46 26.66 -7.80
N ILE A 167 -4.29 26.74 -8.46
CA ILE A 167 -3.97 25.87 -9.60
C ILE A 167 -3.81 24.43 -9.14
N LEU A 168 -3.11 24.20 -8.02
CA LEU A 168 -2.95 22.85 -7.44
C LEU A 168 -4.32 22.22 -7.14
N LYS A 169 -5.22 22.97 -6.49
CA LYS A 169 -6.57 22.50 -6.20
C LYS A 169 -7.37 22.19 -7.47
N ARG A 170 -7.32 23.06 -8.48
CA ARG A 170 -7.97 22.80 -9.77
C ARG A 170 -7.46 21.51 -10.41
N LYS A 171 -6.14 21.29 -10.41
CA LYS A 171 -5.54 20.04 -10.91
C LYS A 171 -5.98 18.81 -10.13
N LEU A 172 -6.10 18.92 -8.81
CA LEU A 172 -6.67 17.85 -8.00
C LEU A 172 -8.12 17.56 -8.41
N ASP A 173 -8.94 18.61 -8.53
CA ASP A 173 -10.34 18.46 -8.90
C ASP A 173 -10.50 17.82 -10.30
N GLU A 174 -9.67 18.23 -11.28
CA GLU A 174 -9.63 17.65 -12.64
C GLU A 174 -9.32 16.14 -12.60
N VAL A 175 -8.29 15.73 -11.86
CA VAL A 175 -7.88 14.33 -11.73
C VAL A 175 -8.97 13.50 -11.04
N VAL A 176 -9.54 14.03 -9.96
CA VAL A 176 -10.57 13.33 -9.17
C VAL A 176 -11.89 13.21 -9.96
N GLN A 177 -12.32 14.24 -10.67
CA GLN A 177 -13.51 14.19 -11.54
C GLN A 177 -13.34 13.17 -12.65
N ALA A 178 -12.14 12.98 -13.15
CA ALA A 178 -11.82 11.95 -14.14
C ALA A 178 -11.59 10.55 -13.52
N GLY A 179 -11.89 10.36 -12.22
CA GLY A 179 -11.80 9.08 -11.51
C GLY A 179 -10.41 8.73 -10.97
N GLY A 180 -9.45 9.67 -11.01
CA GLY A 180 -8.12 9.49 -10.41
C GLY A 180 -8.13 9.64 -8.89
N GLU A 181 -7.07 9.19 -8.23
CA GLU A 181 -6.97 9.16 -6.77
C GLU A 181 -6.59 10.54 -6.18
N GLY A 182 -5.73 11.29 -6.86
CA GLY A 182 -5.20 12.55 -6.38
C GLY A 182 -3.88 12.92 -7.04
N LEU A 183 -3.06 13.67 -6.31
CA LEU A 183 -1.77 14.17 -6.77
C LEU A 183 -0.64 13.73 -5.84
N VAL A 184 0.58 13.70 -6.38
CA VAL A 184 1.83 13.60 -5.63
C VAL A 184 2.65 14.85 -5.92
N LEU A 185 3.25 15.43 -4.86
CA LEU A 185 4.20 16.52 -4.95
C LEU A 185 5.56 15.97 -4.54
N HIS A 186 6.57 16.16 -5.38
CA HIS A 186 7.93 15.71 -5.13
C HIS A 186 8.90 16.88 -5.21
N ARG A 187 9.68 17.13 -4.14
CA ARG A 187 10.61 18.26 -4.07
C ARG A 187 11.73 18.07 -5.11
N GLY A 188 11.92 19.07 -5.98
CA GLY A 188 12.89 19.02 -7.08
C GLY A 188 14.32 18.82 -6.60
N ALA A 189 14.72 19.48 -5.50
CA ALA A 189 16.07 19.39 -4.94
C ALA A 189 16.33 18.12 -4.10
N SER A 190 15.33 17.24 -3.91
CA SER A 190 15.48 16.06 -3.05
C SER A 190 16.32 14.95 -3.69
N LEU A 191 17.15 14.29 -2.89
CA LEU A 191 17.74 13.01 -3.22
C LEU A 191 16.71 11.89 -2.96
N TYR A 192 16.94 10.72 -3.59
CA TYR A 192 16.11 9.54 -3.27
C TYR A 192 16.50 8.98 -1.91
N GLN A 193 15.56 8.92 -0.98
CA GLN A 193 15.74 8.36 0.36
C GLN A 193 14.61 7.41 0.71
N ALA A 194 14.97 6.18 1.08
CA ALA A 194 13.99 5.21 1.56
C ALA A 194 13.34 5.71 2.86
N GLY A 195 12.04 5.46 2.98
CA GLY A 195 11.27 5.84 4.15
C GLY A 195 10.37 7.05 3.94
N ARG A 196 9.76 7.52 5.02
CA ARG A 196 8.79 8.62 5.00
C ARG A 196 9.51 9.96 5.10
N THR A 197 9.14 10.87 4.19
CA THR A 197 9.79 12.19 4.08
C THR A 197 8.78 13.25 3.67
N ASP A 198 9.06 14.52 3.99
CA ASP A 198 8.31 15.68 3.50
C ASP A 198 8.74 16.11 2.09
N ASP A 199 9.80 15.52 1.54
CA ASP A 199 10.17 15.72 0.14
C ASP A 199 9.19 15.08 -0.83
N LEU A 200 8.38 14.13 -0.34
CA LEU A 200 7.31 13.49 -1.09
C LEU A 200 5.99 13.67 -0.35
N LEU A 201 5.02 14.35 -0.97
CA LEU A 201 3.73 14.65 -0.39
C LEU A 201 2.62 14.07 -1.26
N LYS A 202 1.58 13.51 -0.62
CA LYS A 202 0.36 13.07 -1.29
C LYS A 202 -0.78 14.05 -1.02
N LEU A 203 -1.50 14.43 -2.05
CA LEU A 203 -2.69 15.27 -1.98
C LEU A 203 -3.89 14.51 -2.54
N LYS A 204 -4.84 14.17 -1.67
CA LYS A 204 -6.06 13.44 -2.01
C LYS A 204 -7.26 14.17 -1.43
N PRO A 205 -8.46 14.05 -2.06
CA PRO A 205 -9.70 14.60 -1.48
C PRO A 205 -10.10 13.84 -0.21
N PHE A 206 -9.62 12.59 -0.08
CA PHE A 206 -9.89 11.72 1.06
C PHE A 206 -8.62 10.98 1.44
N ASP A 207 -8.44 10.75 2.73
CA ASP A 207 -7.49 9.76 3.25
C ASP A 207 -8.19 8.42 3.43
N ASP A 208 -7.47 7.32 3.24
CA ASP A 208 -7.93 5.98 3.59
C ASP A 208 -7.18 5.49 4.82
N ALA A 209 -7.87 4.75 5.68
CA ALA A 209 -7.29 4.10 6.84
C ALA A 209 -8.01 2.78 7.13
N GLU A 210 -7.43 2.01 8.04
CA GLU A 210 -7.98 0.73 8.49
C GLU A 210 -8.30 0.81 9.98
N ALA A 211 -9.38 0.12 10.36
CA ALA A 211 -9.76 -0.01 11.75
C ALA A 211 -10.49 -1.35 11.97
N ARG A 212 -10.48 -1.83 13.21
CA ARG A 212 -11.15 -3.06 13.63
C ARG A 212 -12.60 -2.77 14.01
N VAL A 213 -13.51 -3.65 13.59
CA VAL A 213 -14.91 -3.62 14.02
C VAL A 213 -14.99 -4.10 15.46
N VAL A 214 -15.45 -3.24 16.37
CA VAL A 214 -15.58 -3.56 17.79
C VAL A 214 -17.03 -3.57 18.28
N GLY A 215 -17.98 -3.21 17.40
CA GLY A 215 -19.40 -3.24 17.76
C GLY A 215 -20.31 -2.68 16.67
N TYR A 216 -21.60 -2.73 16.93
CA TYR A 216 -22.63 -2.21 16.06
C TYR A 216 -23.54 -1.22 16.80
N VAL A 217 -24.02 -0.22 16.08
CA VAL A 217 -25.10 0.66 16.55
C VAL A 217 -26.35 0.31 15.76
N PRO A 218 -27.49 0.02 16.42
CA PRO A 218 -28.75 -0.25 15.73
C PRO A 218 -29.18 0.89 14.81
N GLY A 219 -29.76 0.55 13.67
CA GLY A 219 -30.33 1.51 12.75
C GLY A 219 -31.65 2.10 13.26
N LYS A 220 -31.97 3.30 12.74
CA LYS A 220 -33.24 4.01 13.00
C LYS A 220 -33.96 4.30 11.69
N GLY A 221 -35.27 4.55 11.76
CA GLY A 221 -36.10 4.85 10.59
C GLY A 221 -36.03 3.72 9.56
N LYS A 222 -35.68 4.01 8.31
CA LYS A 222 -35.59 3.00 7.25
C LYS A 222 -34.61 1.86 7.51
N TYR A 223 -33.70 2.02 8.46
CA TYR A 223 -32.73 1.02 8.86
C TYR A 223 -33.11 0.29 10.15
N GLN A 224 -34.34 0.41 10.63
CA GLN A 224 -34.81 -0.32 11.80
C GLN A 224 -34.68 -1.84 11.58
N GLY A 225 -34.10 -2.56 12.55
CA GLY A 225 -33.80 -4.00 12.44
C GLY A 225 -32.48 -4.31 11.67
N MET A 226 -31.76 -3.30 11.21
CA MET A 226 -30.45 -3.43 10.55
C MET A 226 -29.38 -2.63 11.29
N MET A 227 -28.11 -2.80 10.90
CA MET A 227 -27.01 -1.98 11.41
C MET A 227 -27.14 -0.52 10.93
N GLY A 228 -27.11 0.43 11.86
CA GLY A 228 -27.04 1.85 11.59
C GLY A 228 -25.61 2.32 11.33
N SER A 229 -24.66 1.90 12.18
CA SER A 229 -23.22 2.18 12.00
C SER A 229 -22.36 1.12 12.66
N LEU A 230 -21.13 0.95 12.16
CA LEU A 230 -20.06 0.23 12.83
C LEU A 230 -19.46 1.08 13.95
N GLN A 231 -19.11 0.44 15.08
CA GLN A 231 -18.19 0.98 16.07
C GLN A 231 -16.79 0.46 15.72
N MET A 232 -15.84 1.37 15.60
CA MET A 232 -14.50 1.10 15.11
C MET A 232 -13.46 1.43 16.15
N GLU A 233 -12.34 0.69 16.13
CA GLU A 233 -11.14 0.98 16.89
C GLU A 233 -9.94 1.01 15.92
N ALA A 234 -9.28 2.16 15.82
CA ALA A 234 -8.07 2.33 15.04
C ALA A 234 -6.85 1.68 15.76
N PRO A 235 -5.72 1.45 15.07
CA PRO A 235 -4.52 0.86 15.68
C PRO A 235 -3.95 1.62 16.87
N ASP A 236 -4.20 2.94 16.93
CA ASP A 236 -3.81 3.81 18.04
C ASP A 236 -4.83 3.81 19.22
N GLY A 237 -5.85 2.94 19.18
CA GLY A 237 -6.91 2.86 20.18
C GLY A 237 -8.03 3.91 20.04
N THR A 238 -7.95 4.80 19.04
CA THR A 238 -9.00 5.81 18.79
C THR A 238 -10.31 5.14 18.39
N ARG A 239 -11.39 5.41 19.12
CA ARG A 239 -12.74 4.90 18.84
C ARG A 239 -13.60 5.92 18.13
N PHE A 240 -14.27 5.47 17.06
CA PHE A 240 -15.15 6.28 16.23
C PHE A 240 -16.26 5.42 15.60
N ARG A 241 -17.10 6.03 14.75
CA ARG A 241 -18.21 5.33 14.08
C ARG A 241 -18.15 5.54 12.58
N ILE A 242 -18.55 4.52 11.82
CA ILE A 242 -18.79 4.59 10.38
C ILE A 242 -20.26 4.29 10.13
N GLY A 243 -21.01 5.28 9.65
CA GLY A 243 -22.45 5.15 9.38
C GLY A 243 -22.82 5.20 7.90
N THR A 244 -21.83 5.47 7.02
CA THR A 244 -22.04 5.66 5.57
C THR A 244 -21.19 4.72 4.74
N GLY A 245 -21.55 4.52 3.48
CA GLY A 245 -20.80 3.64 2.56
C GLY A 245 -21.35 2.21 2.45
N PHE A 246 -22.34 1.86 3.22
CA PHE A 246 -22.92 0.51 3.23
C PHE A 246 -24.11 0.41 2.27
N THR A 247 -24.22 -0.74 1.61
CA THR A 247 -25.46 -1.18 0.96
C THR A 247 -26.45 -1.66 2.01
N ASP A 248 -27.73 -1.78 1.63
CA ASP A 248 -28.75 -2.32 2.53
C ASP A 248 -28.49 -3.80 2.90
N GLU A 249 -27.87 -4.56 2.00
CA GLU A 249 -27.42 -5.93 2.28
C GLU A 249 -26.33 -5.97 3.34
N GLN A 250 -25.31 -5.11 3.21
CA GLN A 250 -24.23 -4.98 4.19
C GLN A 250 -24.75 -4.47 5.56
N ARG A 251 -25.88 -3.79 5.59
CA ARG A 251 -26.53 -3.42 6.85
C ARG A 251 -27.29 -4.57 7.50
N ARG A 252 -27.85 -5.49 6.70
CA ARG A 252 -28.50 -6.74 7.22
C ARG A 252 -27.47 -7.76 7.66
N LYS A 253 -26.33 -7.84 6.96
CA LYS A 253 -25.20 -8.74 7.26
C LYS A 253 -23.93 -7.91 7.39
N PRO A 254 -23.73 -7.23 8.53
CA PRO A 254 -22.59 -6.35 8.71
C PRO A 254 -21.28 -7.12 8.78
N PRO A 255 -20.13 -6.45 8.47
CA PRO A 255 -18.81 -7.01 8.69
C PRO A 255 -18.70 -7.62 10.10
N PRO A 256 -18.10 -8.82 10.25
CA PRO A 256 -18.01 -9.50 11.55
C PRO A 256 -17.25 -8.66 12.59
N LEU A 257 -17.56 -8.88 13.88
CA LEU A 257 -16.75 -8.34 14.98
C LEU A 257 -15.32 -8.85 14.86
N GLY A 258 -14.34 -7.98 15.11
CA GLY A 258 -12.93 -8.29 14.99
C GLY A 258 -12.37 -8.14 13.56
N SER A 259 -13.20 -8.10 12.51
CA SER A 259 -12.70 -7.87 11.15
C SER A 259 -12.10 -6.48 11.00
N VAL A 260 -11.11 -6.37 10.11
CA VAL A 260 -10.51 -5.09 9.71
C VAL A 260 -11.27 -4.55 8.50
N VAL A 261 -11.64 -3.28 8.52
CA VAL A 261 -12.25 -2.62 7.38
C VAL A 261 -11.42 -1.44 6.93
N THR A 262 -11.34 -1.25 5.61
CA THR A 262 -10.83 -0.02 5.00
C THR A 262 -11.95 0.99 4.91
N PHE A 263 -11.67 2.23 5.33
CA PHE A 263 -12.60 3.35 5.24
C PHE A 263 -11.88 4.60 4.75
N ARG A 264 -12.60 5.49 4.08
CA ARG A 264 -12.09 6.82 3.70
C ARG A 264 -12.63 7.90 4.61
N TYR A 265 -11.85 8.98 4.76
CA TYR A 265 -12.22 10.12 5.61
C TYR A 265 -11.58 11.42 5.12
N GLN A 266 -12.09 12.58 5.57
CA GLN A 266 -11.55 13.89 5.24
C GLN A 266 -10.87 14.51 6.46
N GLY A 267 -9.58 14.24 6.64
CA GLY A 267 -8.83 14.76 7.79
C GLY A 267 -9.35 14.25 9.13
N LYS A 268 -8.79 14.76 10.21
CA LYS A 268 -9.13 14.36 11.58
C LYS A 268 -9.67 15.56 12.39
N THR A 269 -10.46 15.26 13.42
CA THR A 269 -10.85 16.23 14.45
C THR A 269 -9.67 16.55 15.36
N SER A 270 -9.80 17.58 16.21
CA SER A 270 -8.80 17.89 17.25
C SER A 270 -8.54 16.73 18.23
N SER A 271 -9.53 15.82 18.39
CA SER A 271 -9.40 14.60 19.20
C SER A 271 -8.90 13.39 18.40
N GLY A 272 -8.34 13.57 17.19
CA GLY A 272 -7.77 12.50 16.35
C GLY A 272 -8.78 11.65 15.61
N LYS A 273 -10.09 11.85 15.76
CA LYS A 273 -11.12 11.04 15.12
C LYS A 273 -11.26 11.40 13.64
N PRO A 274 -11.42 10.40 12.73
CA PRO A 274 -11.64 10.65 11.31
C PRO A 274 -12.96 11.39 11.06
N ARG A 275 -12.92 12.42 10.23
CA ARG A 275 -14.11 13.20 9.82
C ARG A 275 -14.73 12.57 8.59
N PHE A 276 -16.08 12.52 8.55
CA PHE A 276 -16.83 11.98 7.42
C PHE A 276 -16.42 10.56 7.01
N ALA A 277 -16.09 9.71 8.00
CA ALA A 277 -15.68 8.34 7.77
C ALA A 277 -16.74 7.56 6.99
N ARG A 278 -16.32 6.92 5.88
CA ARG A 278 -17.17 6.15 4.98
C ARG A 278 -16.55 4.77 4.76
N PHE A 279 -17.34 3.72 4.94
CA PHE A 279 -16.94 2.34 4.66
C PHE A 279 -16.60 2.15 3.18
N MET A 280 -15.53 1.41 2.91
CA MET A 280 -15.09 1.02 1.57
C MET A 280 -15.24 -0.48 1.37
N ARG A 281 -14.54 -1.28 2.18
CA ARG A 281 -14.54 -2.73 2.08
C ARG A 281 -14.08 -3.38 3.38
N VAL A 282 -14.39 -4.66 3.54
CA VAL A 282 -13.71 -5.52 4.51
C VAL A 282 -12.34 -5.85 3.91
N ARG A 283 -11.30 -5.84 4.74
CA ARG A 283 -10.00 -6.32 4.32
C ARG A 283 -9.97 -7.84 4.53
N ASP A 284 -9.80 -8.57 3.45
CA ASP A 284 -9.44 -9.97 3.54
C ASP A 284 -8.02 -10.03 4.10
N GLU A 285 -7.86 -10.55 5.31
CA GLU A 285 -6.53 -10.88 5.84
C GLU A 285 -5.97 -12.01 4.97
N PRO A 286 -4.68 -11.90 4.54
CA PRO A 286 -4.03 -12.98 3.84
C PRO A 286 -3.80 -14.20 4.74
#